data_22e8c89211d5e414af75f1f95da27014
#
_entry.id   22e8c89211d5e414af75f1f95da27014
#
_cell.length_a   1.000
_cell.length_b   1.000
_cell.length_c   1.000
_cell.angle_alpha   90.00
_cell.angle_beta   90.00
_cell.angle_gamma   90.00
#
_symmetry.space_group_name_H-M   'P 1'
#
loop_
_entity.id
_entity.type
_entity.pdbx_description
1 polymer ?
#
loop_
_entity_poly.entity_id
_entity_poly.type
_entity_poly.pdbx_seq_one_letter_code
_entity_poly.pdbx_strand_id
1 'polypeptide(L)'
;MKEPYAHPMMPRANHDELARQNFVASARIHSWDNIHPGLKTVYETRAKGAFARRHNRDPQNRHDVHRAMDAEPYYLMWSSLARSLREMHWDSVAESVERQLPQLIDSARKLGHDKGSLRLNPNFQQPRYMSAVDIHVMPGGYHVDQVEDDVSSGAVSDRGGYYHILMFMGARAHQMEEKPGRLVGEAFANNIINYQRTMFPDLQVRRILDIGCCNGRNSLPYIDAYPGAEVHGVDLSAPQLRYGHARAQFFGKPVHFSQQNAEHTDFPDGHFDMVVSSAVMHETSRTAVANIMKEAHRLLRPGGVTIHSERAFYKTMSPFNAFLEDWECYYDNEPFKATWREMDPKKVLADAGFDPARIIEHSSTRAVAGQTQYLEPGKGPSAIFGARK
;
A
#
# COMPACT_ATOMS: atom_id res chain seq x y z
N MET A 1 8.42 -16.83 13.85
CA MET A 1 8.85 -16.12 12.61
C MET A 1 10.08 -15.29 12.94
N LYS A 2 10.83 -14.83 11.93
CA LYS A 2 11.98 -13.93 12.15
C LYS A 2 11.48 -12.54 12.58
N GLU A 3 12.27 -11.84 13.39
CA GLU A 3 12.06 -10.44 13.70
C GLU A 3 12.35 -9.56 12.45
N PRO A 4 11.69 -8.40 12.31
CA PRO A 4 12.05 -7.44 11.28
C PRO A 4 13.47 -6.91 11.48
N TYR A 5 14.07 -6.38 10.42
CA TYR A 5 15.39 -5.77 10.50
C TYR A 5 15.45 -4.69 11.58
N ALA A 6 16.39 -4.84 12.50
CA ALA A 6 16.54 -3.92 13.61
C ALA A 6 17.23 -2.62 13.18
N HIS A 7 16.55 -1.50 13.40
CA HIS A 7 17.10 -0.15 13.28
C HIS A 7 16.52 0.74 14.40
N PRO A 8 17.07 1.92 14.68
CA PRO A 8 16.69 2.73 15.86
C PRO A 8 15.20 3.11 15.90
N MET A 9 14.54 3.16 14.75
CA MET A 9 13.11 3.47 14.66
C MET A 9 12.20 2.23 14.74
N MET A 10 12.72 1.01 14.54
CA MET A 10 11.93 -0.22 14.60
C MET A 10 11.57 -0.58 16.04
N PRO A 11 10.29 -0.60 16.42
CA PRO A 11 9.88 -1.03 17.76
C PRO A 11 10.33 -2.46 18.04
N ARG A 12 10.85 -2.71 19.24
CA ARG A 12 11.28 -4.05 19.68
C ARG A 12 10.20 -4.68 20.53
N ALA A 13 9.71 -5.85 20.14
CA ALA A 13 8.82 -6.61 20.96
C ALA A 13 9.56 -7.21 22.16
N ASN A 14 8.93 -7.24 23.33
CA ASN A 14 9.36 -8.11 24.42
C ASN A 14 8.97 -9.57 24.13
N HIS A 15 9.32 -10.50 25.01
CA HIS A 15 9.04 -11.92 24.81
C HIS A 15 7.56 -12.22 24.56
N ASP A 16 6.67 -11.64 25.36
CA ASP A 16 5.23 -11.93 25.30
C ASP A 16 4.56 -11.24 24.10
N GLU A 17 4.96 -10.00 23.79
CA GLU A 17 4.54 -9.28 22.59
C GLU A 17 4.95 -10.06 21.33
N LEU A 18 6.20 -10.55 21.29
CA LEU A 18 6.69 -11.34 20.15
C LEU A 18 5.93 -12.66 20.00
N ALA A 19 5.68 -13.35 21.10
CA ALA A 19 4.90 -14.60 21.10
C ALA A 19 3.49 -14.36 20.55
N ARG A 20 2.83 -13.26 20.98
CA ARG A 20 1.50 -12.86 20.51
C ARG A 20 1.51 -12.50 19.03
N GLN A 21 2.44 -11.66 18.58
CA GLN A 21 2.57 -11.26 17.18
C GLN A 21 2.81 -12.47 16.27
N ASN A 22 3.67 -13.40 16.69
CA ASN A 22 3.93 -14.65 15.96
C ASN A 22 2.70 -15.56 15.90
N PHE A 23 1.94 -15.68 17.00
CA PHE A 23 0.70 -16.45 17.03
C PHE A 23 -0.32 -15.87 16.05
N VAL A 24 -0.59 -14.56 16.13
CA VAL A 24 -1.56 -13.90 15.28
C VAL A 24 -1.16 -13.98 13.79
N ALA A 25 0.11 -13.77 13.49
CA ALA A 25 0.60 -13.88 12.12
C ALA A 25 0.49 -15.32 11.59
N SER A 26 0.79 -16.34 12.41
CA SER A 26 0.62 -17.75 12.04
C SER A 26 -0.86 -18.12 11.83
N ALA A 27 -1.75 -17.62 12.70
CA ALA A 27 -3.19 -17.82 12.55
C ALA A 27 -3.75 -17.13 11.28
N ARG A 28 -3.26 -15.94 10.93
CA ARG A 28 -3.62 -15.26 9.68
C ARG A 28 -3.15 -16.03 8.46
N ILE A 29 -1.92 -16.53 8.45
CA ILE A 29 -1.40 -17.39 7.38
C ILE A 29 -2.25 -18.64 7.26
N HIS A 30 -2.55 -19.32 8.37
CA HIS A 30 -3.39 -20.50 8.37
C HIS A 30 -4.81 -20.22 7.83
N SER A 31 -5.43 -19.12 8.27
CA SER A 31 -6.74 -18.71 7.77
C SER A 31 -6.74 -18.48 6.27
N TRP A 32 -5.68 -17.86 5.76
CA TRP A 32 -5.55 -17.57 4.33
C TRP A 32 -5.21 -18.80 3.48
N ASP A 33 -4.27 -19.62 3.91
CA ASP A 33 -3.77 -20.75 3.12
C ASP A 33 -4.69 -21.98 3.21
N ASN A 34 -5.38 -22.20 4.33
CA ASN A 34 -6.11 -23.43 4.60
C ASN A 34 -7.64 -23.26 4.72
N ILE A 35 -8.12 -22.12 5.19
CA ILE A 35 -9.57 -21.89 5.36
C ILE A 35 -10.15 -21.15 4.16
N HIS A 36 -9.53 -20.03 3.75
CA HIS A 36 -10.01 -19.20 2.65
C HIS A 36 -10.27 -19.98 1.33
N PRO A 37 -9.44 -20.95 0.89
CA PRO A 37 -9.73 -21.72 -0.33
C PRO A 37 -11.05 -22.49 -0.29
N GLY A 38 -11.50 -22.89 0.90
CA GLY A 38 -12.78 -23.57 1.10
C GLY A 38 -14.00 -22.74 0.73
N LEU A 39 -13.88 -21.41 0.69
CA LEU A 39 -14.94 -20.50 0.22
C LEU A 39 -15.36 -20.81 -1.21
N LYS A 40 -14.39 -21.11 -2.09
CA LYS A 40 -14.69 -21.49 -3.47
C LYS A 40 -15.47 -22.79 -3.53
N THR A 41 -15.07 -23.77 -2.75
CA THR A 41 -15.80 -25.07 -2.67
C THR A 41 -17.24 -24.85 -2.21
N VAL A 42 -17.45 -24.07 -1.15
CA VAL A 42 -18.80 -23.76 -0.65
C VAL A 42 -19.62 -23.01 -1.70
N TYR A 43 -19.04 -22.04 -2.36
CA TYR A 43 -19.72 -21.31 -3.44
C TYR A 43 -20.15 -22.25 -4.57
N GLU A 44 -19.26 -23.06 -5.12
CA GLU A 44 -19.53 -23.91 -6.28
C GLU A 44 -20.48 -25.06 -5.94
N THR A 45 -20.38 -25.65 -4.74
CA THR A 45 -21.17 -26.84 -4.39
C THR A 45 -22.53 -26.52 -3.76
N ARG A 46 -22.71 -25.34 -3.15
CA ARG A 46 -23.93 -24.99 -2.42
C ARG A 46 -24.53 -23.63 -2.80
N ALA A 47 -23.78 -22.54 -2.58
CA ALA A 47 -24.32 -21.19 -2.63
C ALA A 47 -24.77 -20.79 -4.04
N LYS A 48 -24.00 -21.09 -5.06
CA LYS A 48 -24.32 -20.79 -6.46
C LYS A 48 -25.64 -21.47 -6.89
N GLY A 49 -25.80 -22.76 -6.61
CA GLY A 49 -27.01 -23.50 -6.94
C GLY A 49 -28.26 -23.04 -6.15
N ALA A 50 -28.07 -22.66 -4.88
CA ALA A 50 -29.17 -22.09 -4.06
C ALA A 50 -29.62 -20.73 -4.62
N PHE A 51 -28.68 -19.87 -4.98
CA PHE A 51 -28.97 -18.58 -5.63
C PHE A 51 -29.72 -18.78 -6.95
N ALA A 52 -29.23 -19.70 -7.82
CA ALA A 52 -29.82 -19.95 -9.13
C ALA A 52 -31.28 -20.42 -9.01
N ARG A 53 -31.58 -21.31 -8.07
CA ARG A 53 -32.96 -21.75 -7.80
C ARG A 53 -33.86 -20.59 -7.34
N ARG A 54 -33.34 -19.70 -6.49
CA ARG A 54 -34.11 -18.57 -5.93
C ARG A 54 -34.38 -17.46 -6.94
N HIS A 55 -33.39 -17.20 -7.84
CA HIS A 55 -33.42 -16.07 -8.76
C HIS A 55 -33.64 -16.43 -10.24
N ASN A 56 -33.77 -17.73 -10.55
CA ASN A 56 -33.90 -18.30 -11.89
C ASN A 56 -32.78 -17.85 -12.84
N ARG A 57 -31.57 -17.66 -12.32
CA ARG A 57 -30.34 -17.32 -13.06
C ARG A 57 -29.11 -17.54 -12.18
N ASP A 58 -27.95 -17.80 -12.79
CA ASP A 58 -26.67 -17.84 -12.09
C ASP A 58 -26.23 -16.45 -11.59
N PRO A 59 -25.39 -16.35 -10.52
CA PRO A 59 -24.73 -15.12 -10.14
C PRO A 59 -23.87 -14.53 -11.28
N GLN A 60 -24.09 -13.26 -11.63
CA GLN A 60 -23.45 -12.60 -12.78
C GLN A 60 -22.37 -11.59 -12.38
N ASN A 61 -22.39 -11.13 -11.15
CA ASN A 61 -21.45 -10.12 -10.63
C ASN A 61 -21.14 -10.38 -9.16
N ARG A 62 -20.17 -9.62 -8.61
CA ARG A 62 -19.73 -9.76 -7.21
C ARG A 62 -20.85 -9.58 -6.19
N HIS A 63 -21.82 -8.72 -6.46
CA HIS A 63 -22.97 -8.49 -5.56
C HIS A 63 -23.93 -9.68 -5.54
N ASP A 64 -24.12 -10.37 -6.66
CA ASP A 64 -24.88 -11.61 -6.71
C ASP A 64 -24.19 -12.71 -5.90
N VAL A 65 -22.84 -12.82 -6.04
CA VAL A 65 -22.05 -13.78 -5.27
C VAL A 65 -22.12 -13.45 -3.78
N HIS A 66 -22.03 -12.17 -3.41
CA HIS A 66 -22.18 -11.74 -2.01
C HIS A 66 -23.53 -12.19 -1.45
N ARG A 67 -24.64 -11.89 -2.15
CA ARG A 67 -25.97 -12.38 -1.74
C ARG A 67 -26.10 -13.89 -1.66
N ALA A 68 -25.36 -14.63 -2.48
CA ALA A 68 -25.33 -16.09 -2.40
C ALA A 68 -24.57 -16.60 -1.17
N MET A 69 -23.52 -15.90 -0.77
CA MET A 69 -22.62 -16.32 0.31
C MET A 69 -23.01 -15.79 1.68
N ASP A 70 -23.83 -14.73 1.77
CA ASP A 70 -24.16 -14.03 3.02
C ASP A 70 -24.76 -14.94 4.12
N ALA A 71 -25.45 -16.01 3.74
CA ALA A 71 -26.04 -16.96 4.68
C ALA A 71 -25.21 -18.24 4.86
N GLU A 72 -24.08 -18.36 4.19
CA GLU A 72 -23.23 -19.55 4.27
C GLU A 72 -22.40 -19.56 5.57
N PRO A 73 -22.61 -20.53 6.47
CA PRO A 73 -21.93 -20.56 7.77
C PRO A 73 -20.40 -20.56 7.65
N TYR A 74 -19.88 -21.20 6.62
CA TYR A 74 -18.45 -21.24 6.37
C TYR A 74 -17.87 -19.86 6.04
N TYR A 75 -18.59 -19.07 5.22
CA TYR A 75 -18.19 -17.70 4.90
C TYR A 75 -18.26 -16.80 6.14
N LEU A 76 -19.36 -16.89 6.92
CA LEU A 76 -19.54 -16.10 8.14
C LEU A 76 -18.43 -16.40 9.17
N MET A 77 -18.10 -17.70 9.37
CA MET A 77 -17.02 -18.12 10.26
C MET A 77 -15.68 -17.57 9.80
N TRP A 78 -15.34 -17.77 8.52
CA TRP A 78 -14.07 -17.28 7.98
C TRP A 78 -13.98 -15.75 8.06
N SER A 79 -15.03 -15.05 7.67
CA SER A 79 -15.08 -13.57 7.69
C SER A 79 -14.87 -13.01 9.09
N SER A 80 -15.57 -13.57 10.10
CA SER A 80 -15.41 -13.19 11.50
C SER A 80 -14.01 -13.45 12.00
N LEU A 81 -13.44 -14.63 11.68
CA LEU A 81 -12.08 -14.98 12.06
C LEU A 81 -11.05 -14.05 11.40
N ALA A 82 -11.18 -13.79 10.10
CA ALA A 82 -10.28 -12.94 9.36
C ALA A 82 -10.28 -11.50 9.90
N ARG A 83 -11.47 -10.96 10.23
CA ARG A 83 -11.61 -9.63 10.85
C ARG A 83 -10.97 -9.58 12.24
N SER A 84 -11.29 -10.53 13.13
CA SER A 84 -10.71 -10.58 14.48
C SER A 84 -9.19 -10.70 14.45
N LEU A 85 -8.65 -11.53 13.55
CA LEU A 85 -7.20 -11.67 13.39
C LEU A 85 -6.54 -10.40 12.82
N ARG A 86 -7.28 -9.59 12.04
CA ARG A 86 -6.78 -8.30 11.57
C ARG A 86 -6.70 -7.28 12.72
N GLU A 87 -7.72 -7.20 13.54
CA GLU A 87 -7.73 -6.35 14.74
C GLU A 87 -6.61 -6.75 15.71
N MET A 88 -6.54 -8.03 16.08
CA MET A 88 -5.48 -8.55 16.95
C MET A 88 -4.07 -8.28 16.40
N HIS A 89 -3.90 -8.29 15.08
CA HIS A 89 -2.61 -7.98 14.46
C HIS A 89 -2.17 -6.56 14.79
N TRP A 90 -3.02 -5.57 14.52
CA TRP A 90 -2.68 -4.17 14.76
C TRP A 90 -2.55 -3.86 16.26
N ASP A 91 -3.45 -4.38 17.09
CA ASP A 91 -3.41 -4.19 18.54
C ASP A 91 -2.11 -4.73 19.13
N SER A 92 -1.68 -5.93 18.71
CA SER A 92 -0.43 -6.52 19.21
C SER A 92 0.82 -5.73 18.79
N VAL A 93 0.77 -5.02 17.68
CA VAL A 93 1.86 -4.14 17.23
C VAL A 93 1.79 -2.79 17.94
N ALA A 94 0.59 -2.20 18.05
CA ALA A 94 0.38 -0.92 18.72
C ALA A 94 0.89 -0.96 20.18
N GLU A 95 0.64 -2.03 20.91
CA GLU A 95 1.15 -2.23 22.29
C GLU A 95 2.67 -2.09 22.38
N SER A 96 3.40 -2.69 21.42
CA SER A 96 4.86 -2.58 21.37
C SER A 96 5.34 -1.16 21.06
N VAL A 97 4.58 -0.42 20.24
CA VAL A 97 4.88 0.96 19.87
C VAL A 97 4.60 1.90 21.04
N GLU A 98 3.42 1.82 21.63
CA GLU A 98 3.00 2.67 22.76
C GLU A 98 3.98 2.58 23.93
N ARG A 99 4.40 1.37 24.30
CA ARG A 99 5.39 1.14 25.34
C ARG A 99 6.74 1.84 25.08
N GLN A 100 7.09 2.05 23.83
CA GLN A 100 8.39 2.60 23.41
C GLN A 100 8.29 3.99 22.77
N LEU A 101 7.10 4.59 22.72
CA LEU A 101 6.89 5.83 21.97
C LEU A 101 7.84 6.95 22.40
N PRO A 102 8.07 7.22 23.70
CA PRO A 102 9.04 8.25 24.11
C PRO A 102 10.46 7.98 23.58
N GLN A 103 10.91 6.71 23.62
CA GLN A 103 12.23 6.32 23.13
C GLN A 103 12.34 6.41 21.60
N LEU A 104 11.25 6.14 20.86
CA LEU A 104 11.22 6.27 19.40
C LEU A 104 11.27 7.74 18.99
N ILE A 105 10.56 8.63 19.70
CA ILE A 105 10.62 10.09 19.50
C ILE A 105 12.05 10.59 19.77
N ASP A 106 12.65 10.19 20.89
CA ASP A 106 14.05 10.53 21.22
C ASP A 106 15.03 10.04 20.17
N SER A 107 14.83 8.83 19.65
CA SER A 107 15.64 8.27 18.58
C SER A 107 15.51 9.09 17.29
N ALA A 108 14.29 9.49 16.93
CA ALA A 108 14.06 10.33 15.75
C ALA A 108 14.80 11.68 15.87
N ARG A 109 14.72 12.33 17.05
CA ARG A 109 15.43 13.58 17.32
C ARG A 109 16.96 13.46 17.23
N LYS A 110 17.52 12.32 17.65
CA LYS A 110 18.97 12.07 17.67
C LYS A 110 19.58 11.66 16.36
N LEU A 111 18.80 11.13 15.41
CA LEU A 111 19.30 10.64 14.13
C LEU A 111 19.78 11.74 13.18
N GLY A 112 19.60 13.00 13.56
CA GLY A 112 20.08 14.14 12.77
C GLY A 112 19.16 14.53 11.62
N HIS A 113 19.57 15.55 10.87
CA HIS A 113 18.80 16.12 9.76
C HIS A 113 19.70 16.53 8.58
N ASP A 114 20.85 15.89 8.44
CA ASP A 114 21.87 16.23 7.43
C ASP A 114 21.65 15.55 6.06
N LYS A 115 20.72 14.58 6.00
CA LYS A 115 20.37 13.86 4.76
C LYS A 115 18.94 14.21 4.33
N GLY A 116 18.78 14.81 3.15
CA GLY A 116 17.46 15.22 2.67
C GLY A 116 16.83 16.32 3.54
N SER A 117 15.51 16.30 3.68
CA SER A 117 14.77 17.27 4.50
C SER A 117 13.43 16.75 4.97
N LEU A 118 12.88 17.36 6.03
CA LEU A 118 11.51 17.16 6.51
C LEU A 118 10.82 18.51 6.59
N ARG A 119 9.72 18.69 5.86
CA ARG A 119 8.88 19.88 5.90
C ARG A 119 7.46 19.49 6.28
N LEU A 120 7.03 19.87 7.46
CA LEU A 120 5.68 19.68 7.96
C LEU A 120 4.89 20.99 7.87
N ASN A 121 3.58 20.88 7.70
CA ASN A 121 2.67 22.01 7.71
C ASN A 121 1.88 22.01 9.02
N PRO A 122 2.15 22.95 9.96
CA PRO A 122 1.48 22.98 11.26
C PRO A 122 -0.03 23.27 11.16
N ASN A 123 -0.48 23.81 10.02
CA ASN A 123 -1.88 24.13 9.76
C ASN A 123 -2.52 23.15 8.77
N PHE A 124 -1.94 21.95 8.59
CA PHE A 124 -2.42 20.99 7.62
C PHE A 124 -3.83 20.50 7.97
N GLN A 125 -4.72 20.58 6.97
CA GLN A 125 -6.07 20.06 7.10
C GLN A 125 -6.16 18.71 6.42
N GLN A 126 -6.40 17.66 7.21
CA GLN A 126 -6.60 16.31 6.70
C GLN A 126 -7.83 16.24 5.80
N PRO A 127 -7.73 15.69 4.57
CA PRO A 127 -8.92 15.42 3.77
C PRO A 127 -9.84 14.45 4.49
N ARG A 128 -11.16 14.65 4.35
CA ARG A 128 -12.15 13.84 5.05
C ARG A 128 -12.06 12.34 4.72
N TYR A 129 -11.66 11.97 3.51
CA TYR A 129 -11.51 10.56 3.15
C TYR A 129 -10.38 9.87 3.94
N MET A 130 -9.41 10.63 4.44
CA MET A 130 -8.34 10.09 5.30
C MET A 130 -8.74 10.08 6.77
N SER A 131 -9.39 11.15 7.25
CA SER A 131 -9.66 11.33 8.69
C SER A 131 -10.96 10.66 9.18
N ALA A 132 -11.80 10.16 8.27
CA ALA A 132 -13.12 9.62 8.62
C ALA A 132 -13.12 8.13 8.98
N VAL A 133 -12.02 7.43 8.73
CA VAL A 133 -11.96 5.96 8.89
C VAL A 133 -10.53 5.52 9.19
N ASP A 134 -10.40 4.58 10.12
CA ASP A 134 -9.13 3.90 10.38
C ASP A 134 -8.93 2.81 9.33
N ILE A 135 -8.27 3.18 8.23
CA ILE A 135 -7.98 2.27 7.12
C ILE A 135 -7.19 1.06 7.64
N HIS A 136 -7.46 -0.12 7.09
CA HIS A 136 -6.92 -1.41 7.54
C HIS A 136 -7.30 -1.81 8.96
N VAL A 137 -8.27 -1.16 9.59
CA VAL A 137 -8.56 -1.32 11.03
C VAL A 137 -7.35 -1.00 11.92
N MET A 138 -6.40 -0.27 11.38
CA MET A 138 -5.22 0.15 12.14
C MET A 138 -5.63 1.25 13.14
N PRO A 139 -5.40 1.07 14.46
CA PRO A 139 -5.81 2.05 15.46
C PRO A 139 -5.26 3.45 15.16
N GLY A 140 -6.15 4.44 15.04
CA GLY A 140 -5.79 5.80 14.67
C GLY A 140 -5.47 6.02 13.18
N GLY A 141 -5.55 4.99 12.35
CA GLY A 141 -5.25 5.05 10.93
C GLY A 141 -3.83 5.54 10.64
N TYR A 142 -3.66 6.16 9.48
CA TYR A 142 -2.38 6.76 9.11
C TYR A 142 -2.20 8.20 9.61
N HIS A 143 -3.27 8.86 10.03
CA HIS A 143 -3.32 10.31 10.21
C HIS A 143 -3.23 10.82 11.65
N VAL A 144 -3.38 9.94 12.65
CA VAL A 144 -3.42 10.34 14.05
C VAL A 144 -2.05 10.83 14.52
N ASP A 145 -2.03 12.04 15.12
CA ASP A 145 -0.86 12.75 15.65
C ASP A 145 -1.23 13.15 17.10
N GLN A 146 -0.87 12.34 18.08
CA GLN A 146 -1.40 12.42 19.45
C GLN A 146 -0.50 13.20 20.41
N VAL A 147 0.80 13.18 20.16
CA VAL A 147 1.81 13.83 21.00
C VAL A 147 2.78 14.64 20.17
N GLU A 148 3.50 15.54 20.81
CA GLU A 148 4.55 16.34 20.14
C GLU A 148 5.61 15.40 19.53
N ASP A 149 5.97 15.64 18.28
CA ASP A 149 6.90 14.84 17.48
C ASP A 149 6.50 13.36 17.34
N ASP A 150 5.21 13.08 17.36
CA ASP A 150 4.67 11.71 17.24
C ASP A 150 5.23 10.99 16.01
N VAL A 151 5.65 9.74 16.23
CA VAL A 151 6.14 8.81 15.21
C VAL A 151 5.37 7.48 15.23
N SER A 152 4.32 7.39 16.06
CA SER A 152 3.61 6.14 16.37
C SER A 152 3.01 5.49 15.12
N SER A 153 2.28 6.24 14.31
CA SER A 153 1.67 5.72 13.09
C SER A 153 2.71 5.13 12.12
N GLY A 154 3.87 5.81 11.99
CA GLY A 154 5.00 5.30 11.19
C GLY A 154 5.59 4.00 11.75
N ALA A 155 5.74 3.91 13.07
CA ALA A 155 6.26 2.74 13.75
C ALA A 155 5.28 1.55 13.67
N VAL A 156 3.98 1.77 13.86
CA VAL A 156 2.93 0.77 13.71
C VAL A 156 2.90 0.24 12.28
N SER A 157 2.92 1.13 11.29
CA SER A 157 2.88 0.72 9.88
C SER A 157 4.17 0.02 9.42
N ASP A 158 5.34 0.33 10.00
CA ASP A 158 6.58 -0.37 9.66
C ASP A 158 6.62 -1.78 10.25
N ARG A 159 6.41 -1.94 11.56
CA ARG A 159 6.39 -3.25 12.21
C ARG A 159 5.19 -4.09 11.76
N GLY A 160 4.00 -3.52 11.75
CA GLY A 160 2.79 -4.22 11.32
C GLY A 160 2.83 -4.57 9.84
N GLY A 161 3.33 -3.67 9.01
CA GLY A 161 3.53 -3.92 7.58
C GLY A 161 4.48 -5.07 7.29
N TYR A 162 5.53 -5.27 8.10
CA TYR A 162 6.40 -6.44 8.01
C TYR A 162 5.60 -7.74 8.15
N TYR A 163 4.84 -7.90 9.22
CA TYR A 163 4.02 -9.10 9.45
C TYR A 163 2.89 -9.25 8.44
N HIS A 164 2.31 -8.14 7.97
CA HIS A 164 1.28 -8.15 6.92
C HIS A 164 1.82 -8.71 5.60
N ILE A 165 3.01 -8.29 5.19
CA ILE A 165 3.63 -8.78 3.95
C ILE A 165 4.06 -10.23 4.09
N LEU A 166 4.56 -10.66 5.26
CA LEU A 166 4.89 -12.07 5.52
C LEU A 166 3.68 -12.98 5.31
N MET A 167 2.48 -12.55 5.66
CA MET A 167 1.25 -13.32 5.40
C MET A 167 1.09 -13.64 3.90
N PHE A 168 1.33 -12.67 3.02
CA PHE A 168 1.23 -12.88 1.57
C PHE A 168 2.37 -13.71 0.99
N MET A 169 3.46 -13.86 1.72
CA MET A 169 4.60 -14.70 1.30
C MET A 169 4.44 -16.16 1.74
N GLY A 170 3.55 -16.44 2.73
CA GLY A 170 3.31 -17.78 3.25
C GLY A 170 4.59 -18.45 3.72
N ALA A 171 4.78 -19.73 3.41
CA ALA A 171 5.95 -20.50 3.78
C ALA A 171 7.29 -19.92 3.28
N ARG A 172 7.28 -19.08 2.25
CA ARG A 172 8.49 -18.40 1.73
C ARG A 172 9.00 -17.31 2.66
N ALA A 173 8.14 -16.80 3.55
CA ALA A 173 8.54 -15.80 4.54
C ALA A 173 9.72 -16.26 5.43
N HIS A 174 9.80 -17.56 5.73
CA HIS A 174 10.89 -18.12 6.52
C HIS A 174 12.27 -18.13 5.82
N GLN A 175 12.27 -17.95 4.49
CA GLN A 175 13.48 -17.95 3.67
C GLN A 175 14.05 -16.55 3.44
N MET A 176 13.29 -15.49 3.77
CA MET A 176 13.78 -14.13 3.61
C MET A 176 14.73 -13.73 4.72
N GLU A 177 15.83 -13.14 4.32
CA GLU A 177 16.75 -12.43 5.18
C GLU A 177 16.65 -10.94 4.84
N GLU A 178 16.19 -10.13 5.80
CA GLU A 178 16.25 -8.70 5.67
C GLU A 178 17.65 -8.17 5.94
N LYS A 179 18.06 -7.22 5.12
CA LYS A 179 19.31 -6.47 5.29
C LYS A 179 19.16 -5.08 4.66
N PRO A 180 20.02 -4.12 4.98
CA PRO A 180 19.98 -2.81 4.37
C PRO A 180 19.90 -2.88 2.84
N GLY A 181 18.93 -2.18 2.24
CA GLY A 181 18.66 -2.23 0.80
C GLY A 181 17.89 -3.46 0.32
N ARG A 182 17.41 -4.31 1.23
CA ARG A 182 16.59 -5.49 0.92
C ARG A 182 15.59 -5.79 2.03
N LEU A 183 14.79 -4.80 2.39
CA LEU A 183 13.76 -4.92 3.41
C LEU A 183 12.44 -5.42 2.79
N VAL A 184 11.67 -6.15 3.58
CA VAL A 184 10.29 -6.49 3.24
C VAL A 184 9.51 -5.17 3.04
N GLY A 185 8.80 -5.04 1.93
CA GLY A 185 8.08 -3.80 1.60
C GLY A 185 8.76 -2.89 0.57
N GLU A 186 10.05 -3.02 0.33
CA GLU A 186 10.74 -2.36 -0.80
C GLU A 186 10.36 -2.96 -2.16
N ALA A 187 9.64 -4.08 -2.15
CA ALA A 187 9.23 -4.81 -3.34
C ALA A 187 8.35 -3.96 -4.29
N PHE A 188 7.53 -3.06 -3.74
CA PHE A 188 6.69 -2.17 -4.55
C PHE A 188 7.53 -1.15 -5.32
N ALA A 189 8.49 -0.50 -4.66
CA ALA A 189 9.42 0.41 -5.33
C ALA A 189 10.23 -0.32 -6.41
N ASN A 190 10.74 -1.51 -6.11
CA ASN A 190 11.48 -2.33 -7.07
C ASN A 190 10.64 -2.71 -8.29
N ASN A 191 9.34 -2.94 -8.11
CA ASN A 191 8.41 -3.15 -9.22
C ASN A 191 8.35 -1.92 -10.14
N ILE A 192 8.19 -0.73 -9.57
CA ILE A 192 8.16 0.55 -10.32
C ILE A 192 9.49 0.82 -11.02
N ILE A 193 10.62 0.60 -10.33
CA ILE A 193 11.96 0.77 -10.91
C ILE A 193 12.16 -0.13 -12.13
N ASN A 194 11.80 -1.41 -11.99
CA ASN A 194 11.90 -2.37 -13.08
C ASN A 194 10.96 -2.03 -14.23
N TYR A 195 9.75 -1.57 -13.92
CA TYR A 195 8.78 -1.13 -14.94
C TYR A 195 9.29 0.07 -15.72
N GLN A 196 9.84 1.08 -15.04
CA GLN A 196 10.46 2.24 -15.71
C GLN A 196 11.57 1.80 -16.64
N ARG A 197 12.50 0.96 -16.17
CA ARG A 197 13.64 0.49 -16.97
C ARG A 197 13.21 -0.33 -18.18
N THR A 198 12.08 -1.04 -18.09
CA THR A 198 11.55 -1.88 -19.17
C THR A 198 10.74 -1.07 -20.18
N MET A 199 9.82 -0.22 -19.69
CA MET A 199 8.84 0.46 -20.53
C MET A 199 9.28 1.87 -20.99
N PHE A 200 10.21 2.48 -20.24
CA PHE A 200 10.72 3.82 -20.50
C PHE A 200 12.25 3.86 -20.38
N PRO A 201 12.99 3.02 -21.11
CA PRO A 201 14.46 2.84 -20.92
C PRO A 201 15.28 4.09 -21.27
N ASP A 202 14.73 4.97 -22.08
CA ASP A 202 15.33 6.24 -22.51
C ASP A 202 15.19 7.37 -21.48
N LEU A 203 14.36 7.19 -20.44
CA LEU A 203 14.11 8.23 -19.44
C LEU A 203 15.35 8.47 -18.58
N GLN A 204 15.85 9.71 -18.62
CA GLN A 204 16.86 10.18 -17.68
C GLN A 204 16.19 10.69 -16.42
N VAL A 205 16.35 9.95 -15.32
CA VAL A 205 15.69 10.24 -14.03
C VAL A 205 16.64 11.05 -13.16
N ARG A 206 16.28 12.31 -12.89
CA ARG A 206 17.02 13.24 -12.00
C ARG A 206 16.21 13.72 -10.83
N ARG A 207 14.86 13.78 -10.98
CA ARG A 207 13.94 14.17 -9.92
C ARG A 207 12.75 13.23 -9.90
N ILE A 208 12.48 12.67 -8.74
CA ILE A 208 11.41 11.69 -8.50
C ILE A 208 10.48 12.24 -7.43
N LEU A 209 9.17 12.13 -7.65
CA LEU A 209 8.16 12.34 -6.62
C LEU A 209 7.46 11.02 -6.30
N ASP A 210 7.50 10.61 -5.04
CA ASP A 210 6.75 9.48 -4.48
C ASP A 210 5.50 10.01 -3.76
N ILE A 211 4.33 9.78 -4.34
CA ILE A 211 3.03 10.22 -3.82
C ILE A 211 2.51 9.19 -2.83
N GLY A 212 2.09 9.64 -1.63
CA GLY A 212 1.66 8.77 -0.55
C GLY A 212 2.83 7.92 -0.04
N CYS A 213 3.97 8.58 0.20
CA CYS A 213 5.22 7.91 0.55
C CYS A 213 5.21 7.24 1.93
N CYS A 214 4.20 7.53 2.77
CA CYS A 214 4.03 6.95 4.09
C CYS A 214 5.33 7.09 4.93
N ASN A 215 5.81 6.03 5.54
CA ASN A 215 7.06 5.99 6.31
C ASN A 215 8.34 5.89 5.43
N GLY A 216 8.27 6.27 4.17
CA GLY A 216 9.41 6.32 3.24
C GLY A 216 9.92 4.96 2.76
N ARG A 217 9.23 3.86 3.08
CA ARG A 217 9.68 2.50 2.72
C ARG A 217 9.90 2.33 1.23
N ASN A 218 9.02 2.91 0.41
CA ASN A 218 9.12 2.84 -1.04
C ASN A 218 10.01 3.95 -1.63
N SER A 219 10.23 5.06 -0.89
CA SER A 219 11.07 6.16 -1.38
C SER A 219 12.57 5.85 -1.33
N LEU A 220 13.02 5.13 -0.30
CA LEU A 220 14.45 4.84 -0.09
C LEU A 220 15.11 4.07 -1.25
N PRO A 221 14.50 3.03 -1.84
CA PRO A 221 15.10 2.29 -2.96
C PRO A 221 15.37 3.13 -4.20
N TYR A 222 14.66 4.24 -4.42
CA TYR A 222 14.90 5.12 -5.57
C TYR A 222 16.28 5.79 -5.49
N ILE A 223 16.77 6.09 -4.28
CA ILE A 223 18.13 6.65 -4.07
C ILE A 223 19.21 5.72 -4.62
N ASP A 224 19.07 4.41 -4.39
CA ASP A 224 20.03 3.41 -4.87
C ASP A 224 19.87 3.12 -6.37
N ALA A 225 18.63 3.12 -6.84
CA ALA A 225 18.32 2.80 -8.23
C ALA A 225 18.71 3.89 -9.22
N TYR A 226 18.72 5.15 -8.76
CA TYR A 226 19.00 6.35 -9.57
C TYR A 226 20.04 7.24 -8.87
N PRO A 227 21.34 6.83 -8.88
CA PRO A 227 22.39 7.60 -8.23
C PRO A 227 22.45 9.05 -8.71
N GLY A 228 22.45 10.00 -7.78
CA GLY A 228 22.43 11.43 -8.07
C GLY A 228 21.06 12.02 -8.37
N ALA A 229 19.99 11.23 -8.36
CA ALA A 229 18.62 11.75 -8.43
C ALA A 229 18.17 12.34 -7.09
N GLU A 230 17.43 13.43 -7.16
CA GLU A 230 16.71 14.03 -6.04
C GLU A 230 15.38 13.31 -5.84
N VAL A 231 15.13 12.75 -4.66
CA VAL A 231 13.92 12.00 -4.33
C VAL A 231 13.09 12.77 -3.32
N HIS A 232 11.86 13.09 -3.70
CA HIS A 232 10.85 13.71 -2.86
C HIS A 232 9.76 12.71 -2.50
N GLY A 233 9.29 12.77 -1.25
CA GLY A 233 8.14 12.03 -0.77
C GLY A 233 7.09 12.98 -0.21
N VAL A 234 5.84 12.83 -0.66
CA VAL A 234 4.70 13.57 -0.08
C VAL A 234 3.70 12.62 0.56
N ASP A 235 3.21 13.01 1.72
CA ASP A 235 2.16 12.29 2.45
C ASP A 235 1.31 13.27 3.25
N LEU A 236 0.11 12.84 3.62
CA LEU A 236 -0.82 13.58 4.47
C LEU A 236 -0.43 13.50 5.96
N SER A 237 0.28 12.45 6.35
CA SER A 237 0.55 12.06 7.72
C SER A 237 1.88 12.59 8.25
N ALA A 238 1.85 13.55 9.17
CA ALA A 238 3.05 14.04 9.82
C ALA A 238 3.81 12.95 10.62
N PRO A 239 3.15 12.07 11.41
CA PRO A 239 3.83 10.98 12.11
C PRO A 239 4.53 9.98 11.20
N GLN A 240 3.94 9.66 10.06
CA GLN A 240 4.57 8.81 9.05
C GLN A 240 5.83 9.47 8.48
N LEU A 241 5.75 10.76 8.16
CA LEU A 241 6.87 11.52 7.59
C LEU A 241 8.00 11.73 8.60
N ARG A 242 7.70 12.02 9.88
CA ARG A 242 8.73 12.10 10.95
C ARG A 242 9.48 10.78 11.09
N TYR A 243 8.73 9.67 11.13
CA TYR A 243 9.30 8.33 11.18
C TYR A 243 10.15 8.04 9.95
N GLY A 244 9.59 8.30 8.75
CA GLY A 244 10.27 8.06 7.47
C GLY A 244 11.56 8.85 7.32
N HIS A 245 11.56 10.13 7.76
CA HIS A 245 12.75 10.95 7.75
C HIS A 245 13.84 10.40 8.67
N ALA A 246 13.49 10.08 9.93
CA ALA A 246 14.45 9.48 10.88
C ALA A 246 15.01 8.14 10.37
N ARG A 247 14.16 7.31 9.77
CA ARG A 247 14.57 6.06 9.13
C ARG A 247 15.53 6.31 7.95
N ALA A 248 15.24 7.30 7.12
CA ALA A 248 16.10 7.68 6.00
C ALA A 248 17.47 8.20 6.47
N GLN A 249 17.53 8.98 7.56
CA GLN A 249 18.77 9.41 8.20
C GLN A 249 19.63 8.21 8.62
N PHE A 250 19.03 7.22 9.31
CA PHE A 250 19.75 6.02 9.73
C PHE A 250 20.38 5.26 8.55
N PHE A 251 19.64 5.11 7.44
CA PHE A 251 20.13 4.43 6.25
C PHE A 251 21.02 5.31 5.35
N GLY A 252 21.25 6.57 5.72
CA GLY A 252 22.05 7.50 4.93
C GLY A 252 21.40 7.88 3.60
N LYS A 253 20.08 7.85 3.49
CA LYS A 253 19.30 8.10 2.26
C LYS A 253 18.73 9.52 2.22
N PRO A 254 19.19 10.40 1.32
CA PRO A 254 18.75 11.79 1.25
C PRO A 254 17.39 11.91 0.54
N VAL A 255 16.30 11.62 1.26
CA VAL A 255 14.93 11.84 0.78
C VAL A 255 14.38 13.14 1.34
N HIS A 256 13.70 13.93 0.50
CA HIS A 256 13.03 15.19 0.87
C HIS A 256 11.54 14.92 1.14
N PHE A 257 11.20 14.80 2.41
CA PHE A 257 9.83 14.56 2.83
C PHE A 257 9.07 15.87 3.04
N SER A 258 7.82 15.92 2.59
CA SER A 258 6.94 17.05 2.86
C SER A 258 5.49 16.65 3.08
N GLN A 259 4.85 17.27 4.09
CA GLN A 259 3.43 17.06 4.37
C GLN A 259 2.61 17.89 3.40
N GLN A 260 2.00 17.22 2.43
CA GLN A 260 1.20 17.84 1.38
C GLN A 260 0.05 16.92 0.95
N ASN A 261 -1.03 17.54 0.49
CA ASN A 261 -2.08 16.81 -0.22
C ASN A 261 -1.67 16.63 -1.69
N ALA A 262 -1.53 15.38 -2.12
CA ALA A 262 -1.15 15.02 -3.48
C ALA A 262 -2.17 15.43 -4.56
N GLU A 263 -3.36 15.86 -4.16
CA GLU A 263 -4.33 16.47 -5.07
C GLU A 263 -3.91 17.87 -5.55
N HIS A 264 -3.07 18.54 -4.78
CA HIS A 264 -2.55 19.87 -5.06
C HIS A 264 -1.30 20.14 -4.22
N THR A 265 -0.13 20.06 -4.83
CA THR A 265 1.16 20.29 -4.17
C THR A 265 1.71 21.69 -4.49
N ASP A 266 2.68 22.14 -3.70
CA ASP A 266 3.35 23.43 -3.92
C ASP A 266 4.59 23.35 -4.84
N PHE A 267 4.84 22.21 -5.48
CA PHE A 267 5.91 22.08 -6.45
C PHE A 267 5.58 22.82 -7.76
N PRO A 268 6.61 23.37 -8.43
CA PRO A 268 6.43 24.02 -9.74
C PRO A 268 5.97 23.06 -10.83
N ASP A 269 5.33 23.60 -11.87
CA ASP A 269 4.99 22.85 -13.07
C ASP A 269 6.25 22.30 -13.74
N GLY A 270 6.16 21.08 -14.27
CA GLY A 270 7.27 20.45 -14.99
C GLY A 270 8.51 20.17 -14.18
N HIS A 271 8.39 20.05 -12.85
CA HIS A 271 9.54 19.89 -11.95
C HIS A 271 10.16 18.50 -11.98
N PHE A 272 9.36 17.45 -12.16
CA PHE A 272 9.79 16.06 -12.02
C PHE A 272 9.97 15.34 -13.35
N ASP A 273 10.93 14.40 -13.38
CA ASP A 273 11.12 13.44 -14.48
C ASP A 273 10.18 12.24 -14.30
N MET A 274 9.97 11.84 -13.05
CA MET A 274 9.18 10.68 -12.69
C MET A 274 8.29 10.98 -11.47
N VAL A 275 6.98 10.71 -11.61
CA VAL A 275 6.00 10.79 -10.53
C VAL A 275 5.44 9.40 -10.31
N VAL A 276 5.52 8.89 -9.09
CA VAL A 276 5.16 7.50 -8.78
C VAL A 276 4.21 7.41 -7.58
N SER A 277 3.49 6.30 -7.50
CA SER A 277 2.78 5.91 -6.28
C SER A 277 2.68 4.39 -6.16
N SER A 278 2.59 3.92 -4.93
CA SER A 278 2.42 2.49 -4.62
C SER A 278 1.29 2.30 -3.62
N ALA A 279 0.20 1.65 -4.05
CA ALA A 279 -0.91 1.30 -3.17
C ALA A 279 -1.58 2.53 -2.49
N VAL A 280 -1.82 3.59 -3.25
CA VAL A 280 -2.38 4.88 -2.76
C VAL A 280 -3.79 5.12 -3.26
N MET A 281 -4.05 4.82 -4.53
CA MET A 281 -5.30 5.24 -5.19
C MET A 281 -6.52 4.52 -4.62
N HIS A 282 -6.36 3.29 -4.15
CA HIS A 282 -7.46 2.53 -3.54
C HIS A 282 -7.77 2.97 -2.09
N GLU A 283 -6.96 3.82 -1.50
CA GLU A 283 -7.20 4.44 -0.18
C GLU A 283 -7.77 5.86 -0.28
N THR A 284 -8.00 6.35 -1.51
CA THR A 284 -8.48 7.71 -1.76
C THR A 284 -9.83 7.74 -2.49
N SER A 285 -10.56 8.85 -2.38
CA SER A 285 -11.83 9.02 -3.07
C SER A 285 -11.65 9.09 -4.59
N ARG A 286 -12.69 8.76 -5.36
CA ARG A 286 -12.68 8.88 -6.82
C ARG A 286 -12.27 10.28 -7.30
N THR A 287 -12.73 11.33 -6.61
CA THR A 287 -12.38 12.71 -6.93
C THR A 287 -10.90 12.97 -6.65
N ALA A 288 -10.39 12.50 -5.51
CA ALA A 288 -8.99 12.62 -5.16
C ALA A 288 -8.08 11.90 -6.18
N VAL A 289 -8.44 10.69 -6.61
CA VAL A 289 -7.71 9.99 -7.68
C VAL A 289 -7.62 10.84 -8.95
N ALA A 290 -8.74 11.43 -9.39
CA ALA A 290 -8.74 12.27 -10.59
C ALA A 290 -7.86 13.53 -10.42
N ASN A 291 -7.89 14.15 -9.25
CA ASN A 291 -7.07 15.33 -8.94
C ASN A 291 -5.59 14.96 -8.85
N ILE A 292 -5.24 13.86 -8.20
CA ILE A 292 -3.86 13.35 -8.10
C ILE A 292 -3.27 13.09 -9.49
N MET A 293 -4.04 12.50 -10.41
CA MET A 293 -3.54 12.25 -11.76
C MET A 293 -3.33 13.53 -12.57
N LYS A 294 -4.22 14.53 -12.40
CA LYS A 294 -4.03 15.87 -13.00
C LYS A 294 -2.80 16.57 -12.42
N GLU A 295 -2.62 16.46 -11.11
CA GLU A 295 -1.44 17.01 -10.44
C GLU A 295 -0.16 16.31 -10.91
N ALA A 296 -0.14 14.99 -11.01
CA ALA A 296 0.98 14.25 -11.59
C ALA A 296 1.32 14.72 -13.01
N HIS A 297 0.29 14.96 -13.84
CA HIS A 297 0.52 15.51 -15.18
C HIS A 297 1.09 16.94 -15.13
N ARG A 298 0.60 17.83 -14.25
CA ARG A 298 1.13 19.19 -14.08
C ARG A 298 2.61 19.16 -13.69
N LEU A 299 2.94 18.33 -12.73
CA LEU A 299 4.26 18.22 -12.11
C LEU A 299 5.34 17.62 -13.03
N LEU A 300 4.95 16.80 -13.99
CA LEU A 300 5.88 16.19 -14.94
C LEU A 300 6.38 17.21 -15.96
N ARG A 301 7.70 17.20 -16.21
CA ARG A 301 8.24 17.92 -17.39
C ARG A 301 7.79 17.27 -18.70
N PRO A 302 7.87 17.95 -19.83
CA PRO A 302 7.68 17.31 -21.14
C PRO A 302 8.63 16.09 -21.29
N GLY A 303 8.05 14.94 -21.68
CA GLY A 303 8.78 13.66 -21.78
C GLY A 303 8.97 12.92 -20.46
N GLY A 304 8.58 13.49 -19.31
CA GLY A 304 8.55 12.80 -18.02
C GLY A 304 7.47 11.71 -17.97
N VAL A 305 7.54 10.81 -16.99
CA VAL A 305 6.61 9.68 -16.88
C VAL A 305 5.94 9.61 -15.51
N THR A 306 4.69 9.16 -15.49
CA THR A 306 4.03 8.71 -14.26
C THR A 306 3.91 7.20 -14.26
N ILE A 307 4.09 6.56 -13.08
CA ILE A 307 3.98 5.11 -12.91
C ILE A 307 3.31 4.81 -11.57
N HIS A 308 2.25 4.00 -11.60
CA HIS A 308 1.46 3.64 -10.43
C HIS A 308 1.34 2.13 -10.30
N SER A 309 1.67 1.61 -9.13
CA SER A 309 1.51 0.19 -8.78
C SER A 309 0.34 0.03 -7.82
N GLU A 310 -0.68 -0.74 -8.23
CA GLU A 310 -1.98 -0.78 -7.58
C GLU A 310 -2.62 -2.17 -7.54
N ARG A 311 -3.76 -2.27 -6.88
CA ARG A 311 -4.63 -3.44 -6.88
C ARG A 311 -5.26 -3.65 -8.26
N ALA A 312 -5.45 -4.91 -8.65
CA ALA A 312 -6.09 -5.27 -9.92
C ALA A 312 -7.55 -4.81 -10.00
N PHE A 313 -8.06 -4.62 -11.21
CA PHE A 313 -9.41 -4.10 -11.50
C PHE A 313 -10.44 -5.21 -11.63
N TYR A 314 -11.69 -4.97 -11.22
CA TYR A 314 -12.80 -5.95 -11.32
C TYR A 314 -13.06 -6.42 -12.75
N LYS A 315 -12.88 -5.54 -13.76
CA LYS A 315 -13.07 -5.89 -15.19
C LYS A 315 -12.30 -7.13 -15.63
N THR A 316 -11.27 -7.52 -14.88
CA THR A 316 -10.38 -8.64 -15.20
C THR A 316 -10.63 -9.85 -14.31
N MET A 317 -11.62 -9.80 -13.41
CA MET A 317 -11.90 -10.84 -12.41
C MET A 317 -13.17 -11.62 -12.73
N SER A 318 -13.21 -12.88 -12.30
CA SER A 318 -14.49 -13.59 -12.22
C SER A 318 -15.37 -12.97 -11.14
N PRO A 319 -16.72 -13.11 -11.22
CA PRO A 319 -17.62 -12.61 -10.18
C PRO A 319 -17.26 -13.08 -8.76
N PHE A 320 -16.80 -14.33 -8.62
CA PHE A 320 -16.39 -14.90 -7.34
C PHE A 320 -15.10 -14.26 -6.82
N ASN A 321 -14.09 -14.08 -7.69
CA ASN A 321 -12.85 -13.42 -7.27
C ASN A 321 -13.09 -11.95 -6.90
N ALA A 322 -13.92 -11.24 -7.67
CA ALA A 322 -14.31 -9.88 -7.34
C ALA A 322 -15.05 -9.77 -5.99
N PHE A 323 -15.89 -10.75 -5.66
CA PHE A 323 -16.53 -10.86 -4.36
C PHE A 323 -15.50 -11.05 -3.22
N LEU A 324 -14.50 -11.92 -3.40
CA LEU A 324 -13.47 -12.12 -2.39
C LEU A 324 -12.66 -10.84 -2.13
N GLU A 325 -12.37 -10.07 -3.17
CA GLU A 325 -11.67 -8.81 -3.06
C GLU A 325 -12.52 -7.68 -2.43
N ASP A 326 -13.85 -7.77 -2.53
CA ASP A 326 -14.78 -6.86 -1.84
C ASP A 326 -14.80 -7.05 -0.31
N TRP A 327 -14.36 -8.19 0.19
CA TRP A 327 -14.33 -8.46 1.62
C TRP A 327 -13.58 -7.36 2.39
N GLU A 328 -12.48 -6.88 1.86
CA GLU A 328 -11.67 -5.82 2.48
C GLU A 328 -12.45 -4.48 2.56
N CYS A 329 -13.32 -4.20 1.58
CA CYS A 329 -14.16 -3.00 1.60
C CYS A 329 -15.17 -3.01 2.75
N TYR A 330 -15.74 -4.19 3.05
CA TYR A 330 -16.77 -4.33 4.08
C TYR A 330 -16.20 -4.54 5.49
N TYR A 331 -15.08 -5.24 5.60
CA TYR A 331 -14.60 -5.77 6.87
C TYR A 331 -13.17 -5.35 7.24
N ASP A 332 -12.46 -4.62 6.37
CA ASP A 332 -11.10 -4.11 6.62
C ASP A 332 -10.99 -2.58 6.59
N ASN A 333 -12.13 -1.90 6.70
CA ASN A 333 -12.23 -0.44 6.65
C ASN A 333 -11.57 0.16 5.39
N GLU A 334 -11.78 -0.45 4.21
CA GLU A 334 -11.24 0.05 2.95
C GLU A 334 -12.34 0.53 1.97
N PRO A 335 -13.07 1.59 2.31
CA PRO A 335 -14.28 1.98 1.60
C PRO A 335 -14.03 2.42 0.15
N PHE A 336 -12.82 2.83 -0.19
CA PHE A 336 -12.47 3.34 -1.52
C PHE A 336 -11.95 2.26 -2.47
N LYS A 337 -11.57 1.10 -1.95
CA LYS A 337 -10.98 0.01 -2.74
C LYS A 337 -11.90 -0.49 -3.85
N ALA A 338 -13.21 -0.67 -3.55
CA ALA A 338 -14.18 -1.06 -4.58
C ALA A 338 -14.31 0.02 -5.65
N THR A 339 -14.37 1.30 -5.25
CA THR A 339 -14.45 2.43 -6.17
C THR A 339 -13.24 2.48 -7.11
N TRP A 340 -12.03 2.30 -6.57
CA TRP A 340 -10.81 2.21 -7.36
C TRP A 340 -10.85 1.05 -8.36
N ARG A 341 -11.23 -0.15 -7.92
CA ARG A 341 -11.27 -1.36 -8.75
C ARG A 341 -12.31 -1.29 -9.89
N GLU A 342 -13.31 -0.38 -9.79
CA GLU A 342 -14.28 -0.08 -10.85
C GLU A 342 -13.76 0.93 -11.88
N MET A 343 -12.67 1.65 -11.58
CA MET A 343 -12.13 2.65 -12.50
C MET A 343 -11.38 1.99 -13.66
N ASP A 344 -11.23 2.75 -14.75
CA ASP A 344 -10.35 2.40 -15.86
C ASP A 344 -9.11 3.30 -15.80
N PRO A 345 -7.91 2.75 -15.51
CA PRO A 345 -6.69 3.54 -15.36
C PRO A 345 -6.33 4.31 -16.64
N LYS A 346 -6.63 3.74 -17.81
CA LYS A 346 -6.40 4.43 -19.09
C LYS A 346 -7.27 5.68 -19.21
N LYS A 347 -8.56 5.55 -18.85
CA LYS A 347 -9.47 6.69 -18.84
C LYS A 347 -9.05 7.74 -17.82
N VAL A 348 -8.67 7.33 -16.61
CA VAL A 348 -8.24 8.25 -15.56
C VAL A 348 -7.03 9.07 -15.98
N LEU A 349 -6.02 8.45 -16.60
CA LEU A 349 -4.85 9.15 -17.11
C LEU A 349 -5.18 10.04 -18.31
N ALA A 350 -6.03 9.57 -19.24
CA ALA A 350 -6.47 10.38 -20.39
C ALA A 350 -7.25 11.63 -19.94
N ASP A 351 -8.16 11.48 -18.96
CA ASP A 351 -8.92 12.60 -18.39
C ASP A 351 -8.01 13.59 -17.63
N ALA A 352 -6.84 13.15 -17.19
CA ALA A 352 -5.80 13.98 -16.56
C ALA A 352 -4.91 14.74 -17.56
N GLY A 353 -5.03 14.48 -18.86
CA GLY A 353 -4.28 15.17 -19.92
C GLY A 353 -3.17 14.36 -20.58
N PHE A 354 -2.99 13.08 -20.22
CA PHE A 354 -2.03 12.21 -20.90
C PHE A 354 -2.58 11.76 -22.27
N ASP A 355 -1.70 11.68 -23.27
CA ASP A 355 -2.05 11.13 -24.58
C ASP A 355 -2.46 9.65 -24.45
N PRO A 356 -3.70 9.28 -24.83
CA PRO A 356 -4.17 7.89 -24.74
C PRO A 356 -3.27 6.87 -25.46
N ALA A 357 -2.57 7.28 -26.53
CA ALA A 357 -1.64 6.43 -27.26
C ALA A 357 -0.35 6.12 -26.50
N ARG A 358 -0.06 6.88 -25.42
CA ARG A 358 1.14 6.74 -24.58
C ARG A 358 0.85 6.16 -23.22
N ILE A 359 -0.40 5.74 -22.97
CA ILE A 359 -0.79 5.09 -21.71
C ILE A 359 -0.59 3.60 -21.85
N ILE A 360 0.16 3.03 -20.94
CA ILE A 360 0.44 1.59 -20.85
C ILE A 360 -0.12 1.03 -19.54
N GLU A 361 -0.71 -0.16 -19.63
CA GLU A 361 -1.26 -0.90 -18.50
C GLU A 361 -0.82 -2.36 -18.58
N HIS A 362 -0.31 -2.90 -17.47
CA HIS A 362 0.03 -4.30 -17.32
C HIS A 362 -0.49 -4.82 -15.98
N SER A 363 -0.62 -6.13 -15.88
CA SER A 363 -0.60 -6.81 -14.59
C SER A 363 0.83 -7.15 -14.22
N SER A 364 1.11 -7.24 -12.92
CA SER A 364 2.40 -7.71 -12.44
C SER A 364 2.24 -8.92 -11.55
N THR A 365 3.20 -9.85 -11.62
CA THR A 365 3.34 -10.88 -10.60
C THR A 365 3.78 -10.22 -9.30
N ARG A 366 3.47 -10.84 -8.16
CA ARG A 366 4.01 -10.36 -6.88
C ARG A 366 5.53 -10.39 -6.96
N ALA A 367 6.16 -9.25 -6.68
CA ALA A 367 7.61 -9.15 -6.68
C ALA A 367 8.20 -10.04 -5.58
N VAL A 368 8.79 -11.16 -5.99
CA VAL A 368 9.61 -11.99 -5.12
C VAL A 368 11.04 -11.85 -5.62
N ALA A 369 11.91 -11.23 -4.83
CA ALA A 369 13.37 -11.21 -5.03
C ALA A 369 13.83 -10.82 -6.46
N GLY A 370 13.34 -9.71 -7.00
CA GLY A 370 13.93 -9.11 -8.22
C GLY A 370 13.40 -9.67 -9.56
N GLN A 371 12.42 -10.54 -9.56
CA GLN A 371 11.82 -11.11 -10.78
C GLN A 371 10.32 -10.77 -10.86
N THR A 372 10.00 -9.52 -11.15
CA THR A 372 8.63 -9.15 -11.53
C THR A 372 8.44 -9.43 -13.02
N GLN A 373 7.41 -10.19 -13.36
CA GLN A 373 6.96 -10.34 -14.74
C GLN A 373 5.78 -9.38 -14.98
N TYR A 374 5.80 -8.72 -16.12
CA TYR A 374 4.69 -7.91 -16.59
C TYR A 374 3.86 -8.73 -17.56
N LEU A 375 2.58 -8.84 -17.26
CA LEU A 375 1.62 -9.67 -17.95
C LEU A 375 0.57 -8.78 -18.60
N GLU A 376 -0.20 -9.33 -19.52
CA GLU A 376 -1.40 -8.65 -20.01
C GLU A 376 -2.31 -8.25 -18.84
N PRO A 377 -3.06 -7.12 -18.97
CA PRO A 377 -4.00 -6.69 -17.94
C PRO A 377 -4.92 -7.82 -17.49
N GLY A 378 -5.00 -8.04 -16.18
CA GLY A 378 -5.82 -9.08 -15.57
C GLY A 378 -5.19 -10.47 -15.47
N LYS A 379 -3.98 -10.66 -15.94
CA LYS A 379 -3.26 -11.95 -15.82
C LYS A 379 -2.42 -12.06 -14.55
N GLY A 380 -2.43 -11.03 -13.69
CA GLY A 380 -1.68 -11.00 -12.43
C GLY A 380 -2.47 -10.39 -11.28
N PRO A 381 -1.98 -10.55 -10.03
CA PRO A 381 -2.67 -10.11 -8.81
C PRO A 381 -2.63 -8.60 -8.59
N SER A 382 -1.78 -7.87 -9.29
CA SER A 382 -1.61 -6.43 -9.16
C SER A 382 -1.66 -5.76 -10.52
N ALA A 383 -2.07 -4.50 -10.56
CA ALA A 383 -2.00 -3.66 -11.75
C ALA A 383 -0.78 -2.73 -11.64
N ILE A 384 -0.12 -2.48 -12.76
CA ILE A 384 0.86 -1.42 -12.91
C ILE A 384 0.56 -0.68 -14.22
N PHE A 385 0.51 0.62 -14.14
CA PHE A 385 0.18 1.45 -15.29
C PHE A 385 0.96 2.76 -15.24
N GLY A 386 1.13 3.36 -16.38
CA GLY A 386 1.86 4.61 -16.51
C GLY A 386 1.64 5.28 -17.85
N ALA A 387 2.13 6.51 -17.92
CA ALA A 387 2.04 7.32 -19.15
C ALA A 387 3.24 8.26 -19.24
N ARG A 388 3.59 8.64 -20.47
CA ARG A 388 4.55 9.70 -20.75
C ARG A 388 3.80 10.99 -21.10
N LYS A 389 4.20 12.11 -20.47
CA LYS A 389 3.72 13.45 -20.79
C LYS A 389 4.31 13.97 -22.10
#